data_8287de9a467aca1970a35577aca3e92c
#
_entry.id   8287de9a467aca1970a35577aca3e92c
#
_cell.length_a   1.000
_cell.length_b   1.000
_cell.length_c   1.000
_cell.angle_alpha   90.00
_cell.angle_beta   90.00
_cell.angle_gamma   90.00
#
_symmetry.space_group_name_H-M   'P 1'
#
loop_
_entity.id
_entity.type
_entity.pdbx_description
1 polymer ?
#
loop_
_entity_poly.entity_id
_entity_poly.type
_entity_poly.pdbx_seq_one_letter_code
_entity_poly.pdbx_strand_id
1 'polypeptide(L)'
;MLTRPTLFLRSLTSRLPSYLSTRLVTIPYRRMAGVPTTYDAPVHIAVIGGTGIQALPSFTLAATLNVETPWGAPSSPISILHHPSPTTGHPIPIAFLSRHGLHHELAPHEVKNQANIAALRSLGVRTIIAFSAVGSLQEEIRPRDFVVPDQIIDRTKGIRPFTFFEGGMVGHVGFGDPFDTNLAKIVNQCGHALSGEDRAVTLHDKGTLICMEGPQFSTRAESHMYRSWGGSVINMSALPEAKLAREAEIAYQMICMATDYDCWRGEAGEDVNVEMVMGHMKANSENARRFVGAVLDELSKEEHEEQVKAKHLEGQMRFAGGITHKDGRGKDVQEKIKWLFPGYFD
;
A
#
# COMPACT_ATOMS: atom_id res chain seq x y z
N MET A 1 2.49 -73.12 22.39
CA MET A 1 3.19 -72.43 23.54
C MET A 1 4.11 -71.43 22.89
N LEU A 2 3.71 -70.20 22.84
CA LEU A 2 4.52 -69.10 22.31
C LEU A 2 4.51 -67.97 23.38
N THR A 3 5.62 -67.76 24.00
CA THR A 3 5.87 -66.75 25.04
C THR A 3 6.11 -65.38 24.38
N ARG A 4 5.37 -64.37 24.84
CA ARG A 4 5.58 -62.94 24.48
C ARG A 4 6.72 -62.34 25.32
N PRO A 5 7.58 -61.49 24.78
CA PRO A 5 8.48 -60.69 25.60
C PRO A 5 7.83 -59.33 25.95
N THR A 6 7.90 -58.98 27.21
CA THR A 6 7.46 -57.73 27.83
C THR A 6 8.51 -56.62 27.52
N LEU A 7 8.11 -55.54 26.84
CA LEU A 7 8.95 -54.36 26.67
C LEU A 7 8.76 -53.41 27.85
N PHE A 8 9.85 -53.15 28.58
CA PHE A 8 9.95 -52.09 29.59
C PHE A 8 10.13 -50.73 28.91
N LEU A 9 9.12 -49.85 28.99
CA LEU A 9 9.27 -48.42 28.64
C LEU A 9 9.92 -47.71 29.85
N ARG A 10 11.17 -47.28 29.65
CA ARG A 10 11.80 -46.29 30.54
C ARG A 10 11.37 -44.88 30.06
N SER A 11 10.67 -44.14 30.93
CA SER A 11 10.36 -42.73 30.71
C SER A 11 11.64 -41.89 30.83
N LEU A 12 12.07 -41.30 29.74
CA LEU A 12 13.05 -40.22 29.71
C LEU A 12 12.28 -38.89 29.77
N THR A 13 12.14 -38.35 30.99
CA THR A 13 11.74 -36.93 31.15
C THR A 13 12.93 -36.02 30.89
N SER A 14 13.11 -35.59 29.66
CA SER A 14 14.01 -34.47 29.34
C SER A 14 13.29 -33.17 29.68
N ARG A 15 13.79 -32.46 30.68
CA ARG A 15 13.37 -31.08 30.98
C ARG A 15 13.76 -30.16 29.81
N LEU A 16 12.77 -29.61 29.11
CA LEU A 16 12.94 -28.49 28.21
C LEU A 16 13.27 -27.23 29.02
N PRO A 17 14.23 -26.41 28.63
CA PRO A 17 14.48 -25.14 29.28
C PRO A 17 13.27 -24.21 29.08
N SER A 18 12.82 -23.60 30.17
CA SER A 18 11.80 -22.58 30.19
C SER A 18 12.27 -21.37 29.38
N TYR A 19 11.76 -21.20 28.16
CA TYR A 19 11.89 -19.98 27.45
C TYR A 19 11.19 -18.87 28.24
N LEU A 20 11.95 -17.84 28.55
CA LEU A 20 11.50 -16.59 29.13
C LEU A 20 10.29 -16.08 28.34
N SER A 21 9.14 -16.08 28.99
CA SER A 21 7.94 -15.39 28.55
C SER A 21 8.25 -13.89 28.53
N THR A 22 8.71 -13.40 27.39
CA THR A 22 8.66 -11.97 27.10
C THR A 22 7.19 -11.60 27.04
N ARG A 23 6.67 -11.05 28.12
CA ARG A 23 5.37 -10.39 28.11
C ARG A 23 5.45 -9.32 27.02
N LEU A 24 4.79 -9.57 25.89
CA LEU A 24 4.40 -8.53 24.98
C LEU A 24 3.60 -7.51 25.79
N VAL A 25 4.24 -6.40 26.10
CA VAL A 25 3.55 -5.23 26.63
C VAL A 25 2.67 -4.74 25.48
N THR A 26 1.44 -5.21 25.46
CA THR A 26 0.37 -4.59 24.68
C THR A 26 0.21 -3.20 25.28
N ILE A 27 0.83 -2.20 24.64
CA ILE A 27 0.51 -0.81 24.91
C ILE A 27 -0.91 -0.66 24.37
N PRO A 28 -1.94 -0.53 25.24
CA PRO A 28 -3.28 -0.24 24.73
C PRO A 28 -3.17 1.03 23.94
N TYR A 29 -3.79 1.08 22.74
CA TYR A 29 -4.00 2.31 21.98
C TYR A 29 -4.74 3.28 22.92
N ARG A 30 -3.96 4.05 23.66
CA ARG A 30 -4.48 5.11 24.51
C ARG A 30 -5.09 6.09 23.52
N ARG A 31 -6.42 6.20 23.50
CA ARG A 31 -7.07 7.41 22.98
C ARG A 31 -6.24 8.57 23.49
N MET A 32 -5.49 9.23 22.62
CA MET A 32 -4.81 10.46 23.03
C MET A 32 -5.92 11.42 23.39
N ALA A 33 -6.07 11.65 24.68
CA ALA A 33 -7.11 12.55 25.18
C ALA A 33 -6.87 13.91 24.54
N GLY A 34 -7.84 14.41 23.77
CA GLY A 34 -7.76 15.70 23.09
C GLY A 34 -7.52 15.69 21.59
N VAL A 35 -7.30 14.54 20.93
CA VAL A 35 -7.20 14.49 19.44
C VAL A 35 -8.61 14.50 18.85
N PRO A 36 -8.93 15.45 17.93
CA PRO A 36 -10.22 15.51 17.25
C PRO A 36 -10.53 14.20 16.50
N THR A 37 -11.82 13.83 16.50
CA THR A 37 -12.35 12.66 15.75
C THR A 37 -13.11 13.09 14.49
N THR A 38 -13.14 14.39 14.18
CA THR A 38 -13.72 15.00 12.99
C THR A 38 -12.72 15.95 12.36
N TYR A 39 -12.85 16.16 11.06
CA TYR A 39 -12.04 17.11 10.31
C TYR A 39 -12.87 17.65 9.14
N ASP A 40 -13.12 18.96 9.13
CA ASP A 40 -14.12 19.56 8.23
C ASP A 40 -13.52 20.14 6.93
N ALA A 41 -12.19 20.31 6.88
CA ALA A 41 -11.54 20.81 5.67
C ALA A 41 -11.28 19.65 4.67
N PRO A 42 -11.34 19.89 3.34
CA PRO A 42 -11.04 18.88 2.36
C PRO A 42 -9.57 18.45 2.43
N VAL A 43 -9.33 17.16 2.28
CA VAL A 43 -7.98 16.56 2.24
C VAL A 43 -7.78 15.93 0.86
N HIS A 44 -6.96 16.55 0.03
CA HIS A 44 -6.79 16.11 -1.37
C HIS A 44 -5.70 15.06 -1.57
N ILE A 45 -4.75 14.97 -0.64
CA ILE A 45 -3.61 14.05 -0.73
C ILE A 45 -3.69 13.02 0.38
N ALA A 46 -3.44 11.76 0.03
CA ALA A 46 -3.25 10.71 1.01
C ALA A 46 -1.89 10.02 0.83
N VAL A 47 -1.36 9.54 1.95
CA VAL A 47 -0.23 8.62 2.00
C VAL A 47 -0.72 7.29 2.54
N ILE A 48 -0.55 6.22 1.76
CA ILE A 48 -0.79 4.85 2.25
C ILE A 48 0.54 4.25 2.65
N GLY A 49 0.71 4.03 3.96
CA GLY A 49 1.88 3.38 4.54
C GLY A 49 1.75 1.86 4.48
N GLY A 50 2.80 1.19 3.99
CA GLY A 50 2.98 -0.25 4.07
C GLY A 50 4.08 -0.64 5.05
N THR A 51 4.66 -1.84 4.86
CA THR A 51 5.86 -2.24 5.58
C THR A 51 6.97 -1.19 5.36
N GLY A 52 7.50 -0.62 6.44
CA GLY A 52 8.53 0.41 6.40
C GLY A 52 8.05 1.84 6.61
N ILE A 53 6.79 2.18 6.37
CA ILE A 53 6.21 3.47 6.75
C ILE A 53 4.91 3.21 7.51
N GLN A 54 5.00 3.24 8.84
CA GLN A 54 3.84 3.10 9.73
C GLN A 54 3.47 4.43 10.41
N ALA A 55 4.33 5.45 10.32
CA ALA A 55 4.11 6.76 10.88
C ALA A 55 4.98 7.82 10.19
N LEU A 56 4.53 9.07 10.25
CA LEU A 56 5.25 10.26 9.79
C LEU A 56 5.49 11.19 10.99
N PRO A 57 6.52 10.91 11.82
CA PRO A 57 6.72 11.59 13.10
C PRO A 57 7.05 13.08 13.00
N SER A 58 7.53 13.55 11.85
CA SER A 58 7.78 14.97 11.58
C SER A 58 6.52 15.77 11.28
N PHE A 59 5.36 15.10 11.17
CA PHE A 59 4.08 15.71 10.84
C PHE A 59 3.24 15.85 12.10
N THR A 60 2.45 16.90 12.18
CA THR A 60 1.59 17.15 13.34
C THR A 60 0.24 16.45 13.16
N LEU A 61 -0.16 15.63 14.14
CA LEU A 61 -1.47 14.99 14.14
C LEU A 61 -2.58 16.01 14.41
N ALA A 62 -3.49 16.17 13.44
CA ALA A 62 -4.62 17.08 13.53
C ALA A 62 -5.91 16.38 13.95
N ALA A 63 -6.16 15.16 13.44
CA ALA A 63 -7.35 14.38 13.79
C ALA A 63 -7.09 12.88 13.57
N THR A 64 -7.91 12.03 14.18
CA THR A 64 -7.98 10.60 13.93
C THR A 64 -9.41 10.20 13.62
N LEU A 65 -9.67 9.74 12.41
CA LEU A 65 -11.00 9.49 11.87
C LEU A 65 -11.29 7.99 11.80
N ASN A 66 -12.42 7.57 12.38
CA ASN A 66 -12.99 6.24 12.18
C ASN A 66 -14.07 6.36 11.11
N VAL A 67 -13.72 6.09 9.87
CA VAL A 67 -14.63 6.21 8.73
C VAL A 67 -15.29 4.85 8.48
N GLU A 68 -16.61 4.83 8.48
CA GLU A 68 -17.39 3.68 8.03
C GLU A 68 -17.78 3.85 6.56
N THR A 69 -17.62 2.81 5.77
CA THR A 69 -17.98 2.79 4.35
C THR A 69 -18.96 1.68 4.04
N PRO A 70 -19.66 1.72 2.90
CA PRO A 70 -20.49 0.60 2.46
C PRO A 70 -19.73 -0.73 2.24
N TRP A 71 -18.40 -0.68 2.22
CA TRP A 71 -17.51 -1.85 2.16
C TRP A 71 -16.87 -2.19 3.52
N GLY A 72 -17.38 -1.59 4.60
CA GLY A 72 -16.89 -1.76 5.96
C GLY A 72 -15.87 -0.70 6.39
N ALA A 73 -15.24 -0.92 7.54
CA ALA A 73 -14.19 -0.07 8.06
C ALA A 73 -12.87 -0.29 7.30
N PRO A 74 -12.06 0.77 7.11
CA PRO A 74 -10.70 0.64 6.54
C PRO A 74 -9.78 -0.19 7.45
N SER A 75 -8.61 -0.54 6.90
CA SER A 75 -7.57 -1.33 7.59
C SER A 75 -7.10 -0.70 8.90
N SER A 76 -7.15 0.61 9.01
CA SER A 76 -6.81 1.39 10.21
C SER A 76 -7.67 2.65 10.29
N PRO A 77 -7.80 3.29 11.46
CA PRO A 77 -8.23 4.68 11.53
C PRO A 77 -7.38 5.55 10.59
N ILE A 78 -7.99 6.58 10.00
CA ILE A 78 -7.28 7.52 9.13
C ILE A 78 -6.77 8.68 9.99
N SER A 79 -5.45 8.88 10.00
CA SER A 79 -4.84 10.01 10.67
C SER A 79 -4.78 11.20 9.72
N ILE A 80 -5.37 12.33 10.10
CA ILE A 80 -5.13 13.59 9.39
C ILE A 80 -3.90 14.23 10.00
N LEU A 81 -2.88 14.39 9.17
CA LEU A 81 -1.59 14.95 9.54
C LEU A 81 -1.39 16.28 8.82
N HIS A 82 -0.75 17.22 9.49
CA HIS A 82 -0.31 18.46 8.91
C HIS A 82 1.17 18.38 8.57
N HIS A 83 1.49 18.41 7.29
CA HIS A 83 2.87 18.56 6.80
C HIS A 83 3.26 20.03 6.82
N PRO A 84 4.33 20.42 7.56
CA PRO A 84 4.82 21.79 7.53
C PRO A 84 5.54 22.04 6.18
N SER A 85 4.85 22.71 5.25
CA SER A 85 5.42 23.00 3.95
C SER A 85 6.23 24.31 3.97
N PRO A 86 7.53 24.27 3.70
CA PRO A 86 8.32 25.48 3.50
C PRO A 86 7.93 26.23 2.22
N THR A 87 7.35 25.54 1.25
CA THR A 87 6.95 26.10 -0.04
C THR A 87 5.74 27.03 0.08
N THR A 88 4.72 26.64 0.84
CA THR A 88 3.48 27.44 0.99
C THR A 88 3.48 28.31 2.23
N GLY A 89 4.34 28.04 3.20
CA GLY A 89 4.33 28.67 4.52
C GLY A 89 3.12 28.27 5.39
N HIS A 90 2.26 27.36 4.90
CA HIS A 90 1.08 26.87 5.59
C HIS A 90 1.11 25.34 5.67
N PRO A 91 0.54 24.75 6.75
CA PRO A 91 0.46 23.31 6.87
C PRO A 91 -0.44 22.70 5.78
N ILE A 92 0.04 21.64 5.15
CA ILE A 92 -0.73 20.89 4.15
C ILE A 92 -1.40 19.71 4.86
N PRO A 93 -2.74 19.60 4.84
CA PRO A 93 -3.43 18.46 5.40
C PRO A 93 -3.29 17.24 4.48
N ILE A 94 -2.87 16.11 5.05
CA ILE A 94 -2.79 14.83 4.37
C ILE A 94 -3.52 13.76 5.17
N ALA A 95 -4.14 12.81 4.49
CA ALA A 95 -4.69 11.61 5.10
C ALA A 95 -3.63 10.50 5.11
N PHE A 96 -3.34 9.94 6.27
CA PHE A 96 -2.42 8.81 6.41
C PHE A 96 -3.20 7.55 6.81
N LEU A 97 -2.98 6.46 6.07
CA LEU A 97 -3.61 5.17 6.30
C LEU A 97 -2.55 4.05 6.37
N SER A 98 -2.61 3.22 7.41
CA SER A 98 -1.77 2.03 7.55
C SER A 98 -2.44 0.85 6.84
N ARG A 99 -1.88 0.42 5.70
CA ARG A 99 -2.46 -0.63 4.84
C ARG A 99 -2.70 -1.94 5.58
N HIS A 100 -1.76 -2.37 6.39
CA HIS A 100 -1.80 -3.66 7.09
C HIS A 100 -2.35 -3.58 8.52
N GLY A 101 -3.07 -2.51 8.86
CA GLY A 101 -3.51 -2.24 10.23
C GLY A 101 -2.44 -1.53 11.07
N LEU A 102 -2.78 -1.19 12.31
CA LEU A 102 -1.88 -0.45 13.20
C LEU A 102 -0.69 -1.28 13.70
N HIS A 103 -0.87 -2.59 13.76
CA HIS A 103 0.10 -3.55 14.29
C HIS A 103 0.61 -4.54 13.24
N HIS A 104 0.38 -4.24 11.96
CA HIS A 104 0.70 -5.13 10.83
C HIS A 104 0.00 -6.49 10.93
N GLU A 105 -1.24 -6.48 11.41
CA GLU A 105 -2.05 -7.67 11.67
C GLU A 105 -2.80 -8.22 10.45
N LEU A 106 -2.90 -7.45 9.37
CA LEU A 106 -3.59 -7.86 8.15
C LEU A 106 -2.61 -8.40 7.12
N ALA A 107 -2.79 -9.66 6.73
CA ALA A 107 -2.06 -10.26 5.61
C ALA A 107 -2.45 -9.58 4.27
N PRO A 108 -1.64 -9.69 3.21
CA PRO A 108 -1.91 -9.01 1.94
C PRO A 108 -3.31 -9.23 1.36
N HIS A 109 -3.86 -10.44 1.49
CA HIS A 109 -5.21 -10.78 1.00
C HIS A 109 -6.34 -10.35 1.96
N GLU A 110 -6.02 -9.96 3.21
CA GLU A 110 -6.98 -9.50 4.22
C GLU A 110 -7.13 -7.97 4.25
N VAL A 111 -6.23 -7.25 3.57
CA VAL A 111 -6.26 -5.78 3.48
C VAL A 111 -7.61 -5.32 2.94
N LYS A 112 -8.22 -4.36 3.63
CA LYS A 112 -9.56 -3.85 3.34
C LYS A 112 -9.53 -2.82 2.20
N ASN A 113 -9.01 -3.23 1.01
CA ASN A 113 -8.71 -2.31 -0.08
C ASN A 113 -9.91 -1.47 -0.55
N GLN A 114 -11.10 -2.07 -0.72
CA GLN A 114 -12.30 -1.31 -1.07
C GLN A 114 -12.63 -0.25 -0.01
N ALA A 115 -12.67 -0.64 1.26
CA ALA A 115 -12.95 0.28 2.36
C ALA A 115 -11.89 1.37 2.49
N ASN A 116 -10.61 1.02 2.31
CA ASN A 116 -9.49 1.97 2.35
C ASN A 116 -9.65 3.08 1.30
N ILE A 117 -9.83 2.70 0.05
CA ILE A 117 -9.95 3.66 -1.06
C ILE A 117 -11.26 4.45 -0.96
N ALA A 118 -12.39 3.79 -0.62
CA ALA A 118 -13.66 4.47 -0.44
C ALA A 118 -13.61 5.51 0.70
N ALA A 119 -13.03 5.16 1.84
CA ALA A 119 -12.87 6.08 2.96
C ALA A 119 -11.99 7.28 2.59
N LEU A 120 -10.86 7.09 1.92
CA LEU A 120 -10.02 8.19 1.45
C LEU A 120 -10.78 9.08 0.46
N ARG A 121 -11.49 8.48 -0.49
CA ARG A 121 -12.31 9.22 -1.45
C ARG A 121 -13.37 10.12 -0.76
N SER A 122 -14.04 9.60 0.28
CA SER A 122 -15.07 10.34 1.02
C SER A 122 -14.54 11.57 1.79
N LEU A 123 -13.25 11.57 2.14
CA LEU A 123 -12.56 12.70 2.75
C LEU A 123 -12.14 13.78 1.73
N GLY A 124 -12.38 13.55 0.44
CA GLY A 124 -11.98 14.47 -0.64
C GLY A 124 -10.64 14.12 -1.27
N VAL A 125 -10.01 12.98 -0.91
CA VAL A 125 -8.72 12.55 -1.50
C VAL A 125 -8.88 12.30 -3.00
N ARG A 126 -7.93 12.85 -3.76
CA ARG A 126 -7.81 12.72 -5.21
C ARG A 126 -6.45 12.25 -5.64
N THR A 127 -5.45 12.31 -4.78
CA THR A 127 -4.08 11.86 -5.05
C THR A 127 -3.61 10.96 -3.92
N ILE A 128 -3.09 9.79 -4.28
CA ILE A 128 -2.51 8.82 -3.34
C ILE A 128 -1.06 8.57 -3.68
N ILE A 129 -0.18 8.74 -2.69
CA ILE A 129 1.20 8.25 -2.69
C ILE A 129 1.25 7.02 -1.79
N ALA A 130 1.49 5.85 -2.36
CA ALA A 130 1.55 4.60 -1.63
C ALA A 130 2.98 4.11 -1.51
N PHE A 131 3.35 3.52 -0.38
CA PHE A 131 4.66 2.92 -0.17
C PHE A 131 4.56 1.41 -0.02
N SER A 132 5.56 0.71 -0.56
CA SER A 132 5.66 -0.75 -0.43
C SER A 132 7.13 -1.18 -0.37
N ALA A 133 7.45 -2.08 0.58
CA ALA A 133 8.67 -2.87 0.50
C ALA A 133 8.54 -3.85 -0.68
N VAL A 134 9.63 -4.06 -1.41
CA VAL A 134 9.67 -4.90 -2.61
C VAL A 134 10.95 -5.73 -2.67
N GLY A 135 10.87 -6.93 -3.25
CA GLY A 135 12.02 -7.66 -3.74
C GLY A 135 12.45 -7.11 -5.09
N SER A 136 13.76 -7.02 -5.34
CA SER A 136 14.31 -6.65 -6.64
C SER A 136 14.42 -7.87 -7.55
N LEU A 137 14.01 -7.71 -8.79
CA LEU A 137 14.15 -8.70 -9.86
C LEU A 137 15.29 -8.33 -10.84
N GLN A 138 16.02 -7.23 -10.57
CA GLN A 138 17.08 -6.73 -11.45
C GLN A 138 18.36 -6.45 -10.65
N GLU A 139 19.52 -6.73 -11.23
CA GLU A 139 20.81 -6.54 -10.56
C GLU A 139 21.11 -5.07 -10.24
N GLU A 140 20.67 -4.16 -11.11
CA GLU A 140 20.87 -2.72 -10.98
C GLU A 140 19.98 -2.08 -9.92
N ILE A 141 18.85 -2.70 -9.55
CA ILE A 141 17.96 -2.23 -8.49
C ILE A 141 18.39 -2.90 -7.19
N ARG A 142 19.27 -2.22 -6.46
CA ARG A 142 19.90 -2.79 -5.26
C ARG A 142 19.02 -2.62 -4.03
N PRO A 143 19.12 -3.49 -3.02
CA PRO A 143 18.50 -3.23 -1.72
C PRO A 143 18.77 -1.80 -1.24
N ARG A 144 17.77 -1.11 -0.74
CA ARG A 144 17.70 0.32 -0.36
C ARG A 144 17.52 1.31 -1.52
N ASP A 145 17.58 0.89 -2.79
CA ASP A 145 17.15 1.74 -3.89
C ASP A 145 15.62 1.89 -3.92
N PHE A 146 15.15 2.93 -4.57
CA PHE A 146 13.73 3.24 -4.72
C PHE A 146 13.34 3.13 -6.18
N VAL A 147 12.10 2.69 -6.44
CA VAL A 147 11.56 2.59 -7.80
C VAL A 147 10.19 3.26 -7.84
N VAL A 148 9.98 4.08 -8.86
CA VAL A 148 8.67 4.63 -9.23
C VAL A 148 8.15 3.81 -10.41
N PRO A 149 7.40 2.72 -10.18
CA PRO A 149 6.97 1.85 -11.27
C PRO A 149 5.99 2.56 -12.19
N ASP A 150 6.00 2.20 -13.47
CA ASP A 150 5.09 2.68 -14.51
C ASP A 150 4.14 1.58 -15.01
N GLN A 151 4.44 0.29 -14.76
CA GLN A 151 3.63 -0.84 -15.19
C GLN A 151 3.44 -1.88 -14.08
N ILE A 152 2.37 -2.69 -14.20
CA ILE A 152 2.08 -3.81 -13.28
C ILE A 152 1.74 -5.06 -14.07
N ILE A 153 2.32 -6.19 -13.67
CA ILE A 153 1.84 -7.51 -14.06
C ILE A 153 1.10 -8.14 -12.87
N ASP A 154 -0.18 -8.44 -13.07
CA ASP A 154 -1.05 -9.00 -12.03
C ASP A 154 -0.84 -10.52 -11.91
N ARG A 155 -0.32 -10.93 -10.75
CA ARG A 155 -0.15 -12.34 -10.35
C ARG A 155 -0.95 -12.66 -9.09
N THR A 156 -1.95 -11.84 -8.75
CA THR A 156 -2.91 -12.16 -7.69
C THR A 156 -3.82 -13.32 -8.13
N LYS A 157 -4.44 -14.00 -7.15
CA LYS A 157 -5.26 -15.20 -7.40
C LYS A 157 -6.76 -14.90 -7.51
N GLY A 158 -7.15 -13.63 -7.58
CA GLY A 158 -8.56 -13.23 -7.70
C GLY A 158 -9.40 -13.48 -6.44
N ILE A 159 -8.77 -13.68 -5.28
CA ILE A 159 -9.47 -13.85 -3.99
C ILE A 159 -9.70 -12.53 -3.25
N ARG A 160 -9.05 -11.46 -3.69
CA ARG A 160 -9.20 -10.12 -3.12
C ARG A 160 -10.36 -9.41 -3.81
N PRO A 161 -11.27 -8.72 -3.10
CA PRO A 161 -12.23 -7.82 -3.73
C PRO A 161 -11.50 -6.74 -4.55
N PHE A 162 -11.68 -6.71 -5.86
CA PHE A 162 -10.84 -5.93 -6.78
C PHE A 162 -11.58 -4.88 -7.61
N THR A 163 -12.89 -4.70 -7.40
CA THR A 163 -13.72 -3.70 -8.08
C THR A 163 -14.81 -3.19 -7.16
N PHE A 164 -15.25 -1.96 -7.35
CA PHE A 164 -16.45 -1.42 -6.70
C PHE A 164 -17.72 -1.81 -7.47
N PHE A 165 -17.61 -2.17 -8.75
CA PHE A 165 -18.70 -2.47 -9.66
C PHE A 165 -18.95 -3.97 -9.71
N GLU A 166 -19.60 -4.50 -8.67
CA GLU A 166 -19.97 -5.91 -8.53
C GLU A 166 -21.44 -6.02 -8.07
N GLY A 167 -22.00 -7.24 -8.04
CA GLY A 167 -23.36 -7.44 -7.52
C GLY A 167 -24.48 -6.88 -8.39
N GLY A 168 -24.32 -6.86 -9.72
CA GLY A 168 -25.34 -6.41 -10.67
C GLY A 168 -25.08 -5.02 -11.29
N MET A 169 -23.88 -4.51 -11.17
CA MET A 169 -23.44 -3.33 -11.90
C MET A 169 -22.05 -3.60 -12.48
N VAL A 170 -21.82 -3.26 -13.74
CA VAL A 170 -20.55 -3.51 -14.44
C VAL A 170 -19.92 -2.18 -14.84
N GLY A 171 -18.65 -2.00 -14.47
CA GLY A 171 -17.82 -0.89 -14.88
C GLY A 171 -16.53 -1.37 -15.54
N HIS A 172 -16.11 -0.70 -16.61
CA HIS A 172 -14.82 -0.95 -17.24
C HIS A 172 -14.05 0.35 -17.34
N VAL A 173 -12.99 0.47 -16.54
CA VAL A 173 -12.08 1.62 -16.58
C VAL A 173 -10.82 1.27 -17.37
N GLY A 174 -10.28 2.23 -18.12
CA GLY A 174 -9.00 2.06 -18.80
C GLY A 174 -7.86 1.90 -17.79
N PHE A 175 -7.03 0.86 -17.94
CA PHE A 175 -5.96 0.51 -17.01
C PHE A 175 -4.64 0.19 -17.74
N GLY A 176 -4.45 0.75 -18.96
CA GLY A 176 -3.21 0.62 -19.71
C GLY A 176 -2.01 1.26 -18.99
N ASP A 177 -2.27 2.38 -18.29
CA ASP A 177 -1.32 3.05 -17.41
C ASP A 177 -1.85 2.93 -15.97
N PRO A 178 -1.42 1.92 -15.21
CA PRO A 178 -1.95 1.62 -13.88
C PRO A 178 -1.56 2.68 -12.82
N PHE A 179 -0.49 3.40 -13.07
CA PHE A 179 -0.03 4.54 -12.28
C PHE A 179 -0.29 5.85 -13.02
N ASP A 180 -0.45 6.94 -12.27
CA ASP A 180 -0.67 8.24 -12.87
C ASP A 180 0.65 8.82 -13.42
N THR A 181 0.74 8.95 -14.72
CA THR A 181 1.96 9.38 -15.42
C THR A 181 2.42 10.78 -15.03
N ASN A 182 1.50 11.71 -14.75
CA ASN A 182 1.88 13.07 -14.37
C ASN A 182 2.35 13.09 -12.90
N LEU A 183 1.68 12.35 -12.03
CA LEU A 183 2.10 12.18 -10.64
C LEU A 183 3.47 11.51 -10.57
N ALA A 184 3.74 10.48 -11.41
CA ALA A 184 5.05 9.84 -11.50
C ALA A 184 6.17 10.83 -11.87
N LYS A 185 5.92 11.74 -12.80
CA LYS A 185 6.90 12.79 -13.19
C LYS A 185 7.23 13.70 -12.03
N ILE A 186 6.23 14.12 -11.24
CA ILE A 186 6.42 14.97 -10.05
C ILE A 186 7.23 14.22 -9.00
N VAL A 187 6.87 12.98 -8.71
CA VAL A 187 7.57 12.12 -7.75
C VAL A 187 9.03 11.92 -8.15
N ASN A 188 9.32 11.70 -9.42
CA ASN A 188 10.68 11.50 -9.92
C ASN A 188 11.60 12.71 -9.75
N GLN A 189 11.07 13.93 -9.68
CA GLN A 189 11.86 15.14 -9.39
C GLN A 189 12.40 15.19 -7.96
N CYS A 190 11.82 14.40 -7.05
CA CYS A 190 12.15 14.42 -5.62
C CYS A 190 13.30 13.46 -5.24
N GLY A 191 13.95 12.81 -6.20
CA GLY A 191 15.05 11.86 -5.95
C GLY A 191 16.21 12.42 -5.12
N HIS A 192 16.41 13.73 -5.12
CA HIS A 192 17.41 14.44 -4.32
C HIS A 192 17.21 14.29 -2.79
N ALA A 193 16.01 13.93 -2.34
CA ALA A 193 15.71 13.70 -0.93
C ALA A 193 16.21 12.34 -0.41
N LEU A 194 16.61 11.43 -1.31
CA LEU A 194 17.17 10.13 -0.95
C LEU A 194 18.67 10.26 -0.62
N SER A 195 19.11 9.63 0.44
CA SER A 195 20.51 9.62 0.84
C SER A 195 20.90 8.29 1.49
N GLY A 196 22.17 7.95 1.44
CA GLY A 196 22.73 6.79 2.10
C GLY A 196 24.11 7.13 2.67
N GLU A 197 24.44 6.54 3.81
CA GLU A 197 25.69 6.81 4.53
C GLU A 197 26.90 6.15 3.84
N ASP A 198 26.72 4.93 3.37
CA ASP A 198 27.75 4.07 2.78
C ASP A 198 27.75 4.08 1.25
N ARG A 199 26.66 4.43 0.61
CA ARG A 199 26.51 4.57 -0.83
C ARG A 199 25.34 5.48 -1.19
N ALA A 200 25.36 6.01 -2.42
CA ALA A 200 24.22 6.72 -2.97
C ALA A 200 23.00 5.77 -3.10
N VAL A 201 21.84 6.26 -2.72
CA VAL A 201 20.54 5.60 -2.95
C VAL A 201 20.01 6.09 -4.28
N THR A 202 19.68 5.16 -5.17
CA THR A 202 19.18 5.48 -6.51
C THR A 202 17.64 5.50 -6.50
N LEU A 203 17.05 6.50 -7.16
CA LEU A 203 15.65 6.49 -7.56
C LEU A 203 15.59 6.02 -9.02
N HIS A 204 15.00 4.85 -9.25
CA HIS A 204 14.70 4.36 -10.59
C HIS A 204 13.34 4.93 -11.02
N ASP A 205 13.33 5.67 -12.10
CA ASP A 205 12.19 6.48 -12.58
C ASP A 205 11.09 5.69 -13.27
N LYS A 206 11.30 4.39 -13.47
CA LYS A 206 10.35 3.45 -14.07
C LYS A 206 10.66 2.00 -13.70
N GLY A 207 9.72 1.13 -13.96
CA GLY A 207 9.90 -0.32 -13.85
C GLY A 207 8.58 -1.08 -13.81
N THR A 208 8.60 -2.33 -14.24
CA THR A 208 7.44 -3.21 -14.18
C THR A 208 7.36 -3.89 -12.81
N LEU A 209 6.29 -3.63 -12.09
CA LEU A 209 6.00 -4.23 -10.81
C LEU A 209 5.23 -5.54 -10.99
N ILE A 210 5.76 -6.64 -10.47
CA ILE A 210 5.01 -7.89 -10.32
C ILE A 210 4.21 -7.82 -9.03
N CYS A 211 2.88 -7.91 -9.08
CA CYS A 211 2.07 -8.00 -7.87
C CYS A 211 1.58 -9.43 -7.68
N MET A 212 2.20 -10.14 -6.73
CA MET A 212 1.82 -11.52 -6.38
C MET A 212 0.82 -11.57 -5.21
N GLU A 213 0.24 -12.76 -4.98
CA GLU A 213 -0.75 -12.93 -3.91
C GLU A 213 -0.11 -12.89 -2.51
N GLY A 214 0.98 -13.61 -2.31
CA GLY A 214 1.49 -13.87 -0.96
C GLY A 214 0.58 -14.79 -0.11
N PRO A 215 0.75 -14.88 1.23
CA PRO A 215 1.81 -14.22 2.01
C PRO A 215 3.20 -14.88 1.88
N GLN A 216 3.31 -16.07 1.25
CA GLN A 216 4.60 -16.69 0.96
C GLN A 216 5.35 -15.87 -0.10
N PHE A 217 6.68 -15.84 0.00
CA PHE A 217 7.53 -15.30 -1.05
C PHE A 217 7.53 -16.20 -2.30
N SER A 218 8.08 -15.70 -3.40
CA SER A 218 8.19 -16.43 -4.65
C SER A 218 9.02 -17.70 -4.50
N THR A 219 8.67 -18.72 -5.25
CA THR A 219 9.60 -19.80 -5.53
C THR A 219 10.70 -19.30 -6.48
N ARG A 220 11.88 -19.94 -6.46
CA ARG A 220 12.98 -19.59 -7.37
C ARG A 220 12.56 -19.67 -8.85
N ALA A 221 11.74 -20.66 -9.20
CA ALA A 221 11.21 -20.81 -10.55
C ALA A 221 10.28 -19.64 -10.94
N GLU A 222 9.41 -19.19 -10.02
CA GLU A 222 8.57 -18.01 -10.24
C GLU A 222 9.41 -16.74 -10.39
N SER A 223 10.42 -16.56 -9.54
CA SER A 223 11.30 -15.40 -9.60
C SER A 223 12.04 -15.30 -10.95
N HIS A 224 12.60 -16.41 -11.43
CA HIS A 224 13.22 -16.47 -12.77
C HIS A 224 12.19 -16.21 -13.89
N MET A 225 10.98 -16.74 -13.77
CA MET A 225 9.90 -16.48 -14.73
C MET A 225 9.54 -14.99 -14.76
N TYR A 226 9.38 -14.34 -13.61
CA TYR A 226 9.06 -12.90 -13.53
C TYR A 226 10.16 -12.04 -14.13
N ARG A 227 11.44 -12.42 -13.92
CA ARG A 227 12.57 -11.77 -14.58
C ARG A 227 12.49 -11.90 -16.10
N SER A 228 12.17 -13.08 -16.61
CA SER A 228 12.03 -13.33 -18.06
C SER A 228 10.89 -12.53 -18.70
N TRP A 229 9.89 -12.12 -17.90
CA TRP A 229 8.79 -11.24 -18.34
C TRP A 229 9.15 -9.75 -18.29
N GLY A 230 10.35 -9.40 -17.87
CA GLY A 230 10.80 -8.02 -17.73
C GLY A 230 10.36 -7.37 -16.41
N GLY A 231 10.01 -8.16 -15.40
CA GLY A 231 9.73 -7.66 -14.06
C GLY A 231 10.95 -6.94 -13.46
N SER A 232 10.73 -5.78 -12.87
CA SER A 232 11.76 -4.97 -12.22
C SER A 232 11.78 -5.19 -10.71
N VAL A 233 10.60 -5.22 -10.11
CA VAL A 233 10.41 -5.43 -8.66
C VAL A 233 9.15 -6.25 -8.41
N ILE A 234 9.04 -6.82 -7.20
CA ILE A 234 7.92 -7.67 -6.81
C ILE A 234 7.37 -7.28 -5.44
N ASN A 235 6.04 -7.25 -5.31
CA ASN A 235 5.36 -7.05 -4.03
C ASN A 235 4.05 -7.86 -3.93
N MET A 236 3.29 -7.60 -2.84
CA MET A 236 2.00 -8.26 -2.57
C MET A 236 0.85 -7.25 -2.39
N SER A 237 1.08 -5.94 -2.63
CA SER A 237 0.15 -4.90 -2.17
C SER A 237 -0.35 -3.93 -3.24
N ALA A 238 0.30 -3.83 -4.42
CA ALA A 238 -0.11 -2.88 -5.44
C ALA A 238 -1.51 -3.13 -5.99
N LEU A 239 -1.93 -4.38 -6.02
CA LEU A 239 -3.26 -4.77 -6.46
C LEU A 239 -4.04 -5.47 -5.32
N PRO A 240 -5.33 -5.13 -5.20
CA PRO A 240 -6.16 -4.33 -6.09
C PRO A 240 -6.13 -2.81 -5.81
N GLU A 241 -5.25 -2.32 -4.92
CA GLU A 241 -5.21 -0.92 -4.48
C GLU A 241 -5.20 0.06 -5.67
N ALA A 242 -4.33 -0.15 -6.67
CA ALA A 242 -4.25 0.68 -7.88
C ALA A 242 -5.51 0.59 -8.74
N LYS A 243 -6.11 -0.60 -8.90
CA LYS A 243 -7.37 -0.79 -9.65
C LYS A 243 -8.50 0.01 -9.02
N LEU A 244 -8.66 -0.11 -7.70
CA LEU A 244 -9.70 0.57 -6.94
C LEU A 244 -9.49 2.09 -6.91
N ALA A 245 -8.24 2.57 -6.79
CA ALA A 245 -7.92 3.98 -6.90
C ALA A 245 -8.33 4.53 -8.29
N ARG A 246 -8.06 3.78 -9.36
CA ARG A 246 -8.47 4.18 -10.71
C ARG A 246 -9.99 4.22 -10.87
N GLU A 247 -10.71 3.21 -10.38
CA GLU A 247 -12.18 3.21 -10.34
C GLU A 247 -12.74 4.36 -9.49
N ALA A 248 -12.04 4.78 -8.43
CA ALA A 248 -12.44 5.90 -7.58
C ALA A 248 -12.02 7.27 -8.14
N GLU A 249 -11.50 7.36 -9.36
CA GLU A 249 -11.01 8.60 -9.97
C GLU A 249 -9.95 9.31 -9.12
N ILE A 250 -9.01 8.53 -8.57
CA ILE A 250 -7.90 8.99 -7.75
C ILE A 250 -6.60 8.76 -8.51
N ALA A 251 -5.78 9.81 -8.67
CA ALA A 251 -4.42 9.69 -9.17
C ALA A 251 -3.59 8.88 -8.17
N TYR A 252 -2.98 7.80 -8.62
CA TYR A 252 -2.29 6.85 -7.76
C TYR A 252 -0.87 6.61 -8.24
N GLN A 253 0.10 6.73 -7.33
CA GLN A 253 1.48 6.32 -7.57
C GLN A 253 2.00 5.51 -6.37
N MET A 254 2.58 4.36 -6.66
CA MET A 254 3.31 3.59 -5.68
C MET A 254 4.81 3.92 -5.73
N ILE A 255 5.43 3.97 -4.56
CA ILE A 255 6.87 4.09 -4.38
C ILE A 255 7.36 2.78 -3.78
N CYS A 256 8.19 2.08 -4.51
CA CYS A 256 8.75 0.80 -4.14
C CYS A 256 10.11 0.98 -3.49
N MET A 257 10.32 0.34 -2.34
CA MET A 257 11.56 0.39 -1.56
C MET A 257 12.19 -1.00 -1.60
N ALA A 258 13.26 -1.17 -2.35
CA ALA A 258 13.94 -2.47 -2.46
C ALA A 258 14.54 -2.89 -1.11
N THR A 259 14.24 -4.11 -0.67
CA THR A 259 14.75 -4.70 0.57
C THR A 259 15.70 -5.85 0.35
N ASP A 260 15.57 -6.53 -0.77
CA ASP A 260 16.30 -7.75 -1.12
C ASP A 260 16.31 -7.94 -2.65
N TYR A 261 16.99 -8.99 -3.11
CA TYR A 261 17.04 -9.37 -4.54
C TYR A 261 16.06 -10.49 -4.91
N ASP A 262 14.98 -10.68 -4.15
CA ASP A 262 14.15 -11.87 -4.30
C ASP A 262 14.99 -13.17 -4.33
N CYS A 263 14.41 -14.33 -4.57
CA CYS A 263 15.15 -15.61 -4.49
C CYS A 263 15.91 -16.00 -5.77
N TRP A 264 15.96 -15.14 -6.81
CA TRP A 264 16.64 -15.46 -8.06
C TRP A 264 18.16 -15.39 -7.97
N ARG A 265 18.71 -14.57 -7.07
CA ARG A 265 20.15 -14.27 -6.99
C ARG A 265 20.91 -15.26 -6.13
N GLY A 266 20.30 -15.85 -5.13
CA GLY A 266 20.96 -16.76 -4.20
C GLY A 266 21.08 -18.19 -4.72
N GLU A 267 22.01 -18.96 -4.13
CA GLU A 267 22.09 -20.41 -4.32
C GLU A 267 20.98 -21.15 -3.56
N ALA A 268 20.84 -22.45 -3.74
CA ALA A 268 19.88 -23.26 -3.01
C ALA A 268 20.17 -23.17 -1.50
N GLY A 269 19.18 -22.66 -0.72
CA GLY A 269 19.30 -22.42 0.72
C GLY A 269 19.47 -20.94 1.11
N GLU A 270 19.66 -20.04 0.15
CA GLU A 270 19.67 -18.58 0.37
C GLU A 270 18.31 -17.99 -0.06
N ASP A 271 17.26 -18.35 0.66
CA ASP A 271 15.92 -17.85 0.36
C ASP A 271 15.68 -16.50 1.04
N VAL A 272 14.85 -15.66 0.39
CA VAL A 272 14.37 -14.42 1.01
C VAL A 272 13.64 -14.76 2.32
N ASN A 273 14.02 -14.10 3.38
CA ASN A 273 13.42 -14.28 4.68
C ASN A 273 13.11 -12.93 5.35
N VAL A 274 12.30 -12.97 6.40
CA VAL A 274 11.85 -11.77 7.12
C VAL A 274 13.02 -10.97 7.72
N GLU A 275 14.07 -11.64 8.19
CA GLU A 275 15.25 -11.00 8.78
C GLU A 275 16.00 -10.15 7.74
N MET A 276 16.20 -10.68 6.53
CA MET A 276 16.83 -9.95 5.40
C MET A 276 16.01 -8.71 5.03
N VAL A 277 14.69 -8.86 4.89
CA VAL A 277 13.77 -7.75 4.61
C VAL A 277 13.85 -6.69 5.69
N MET A 278 13.83 -7.08 6.96
CA MET A 278 13.88 -6.15 8.10
C MET A 278 15.25 -5.47 8.26
N GLY A 279 16.32 -6.10 7.80
CA GLY A 279 17.69 -5.56 7.87
C GLY A 279 17.86 -4.21 7.16
N HIS A 280 17.20 -4.01 6.01
CA HIS A 280 17.25 -2.76 5.26
C HIS A 280 16.10 -1.79 5.60
N MET A 281 15.12 -2.25 6.39
CA MET A 281 13.88 -1.52 6.64
C MET A 281 14.08 -0.17 7.34
N LYS A 282 15.03 -0.07 8.27
CA LYS A 282 15.31 1.18 8.99
C LYS A 282 15.76 2.28 8.05
N ALA A 283 16.77 2.00 7.22
CA ALA A 283 17.29 2.96 6.24
C ALA A 283 16.23 3.34 5.20
N ASN A 284 15.46 2.35 4.73
CA ASN A 284 14.33 2.58 3.82
C ASN A 284 13.26 3.49 4.45
N SER A 285 12.92 3.27 5.72
CA SER A 285 11.93 4.10 6.43
C SER A 285 12.38 5.55 6.57
N GLU A 286 13.65 5.79 6.89
CA GLU A 286 14.21 7.13 7.01
C GLU A 286 14.22 7.84 5.66
N ASN A 287 14.64 7.18 4.60
CA ASN A 287 14.57 7.69 3.23
C ASN A 287 13.14 7.98 2.80
N ALA A 288 12.23 7.07 3.04
CA ALA A 288 10.83 7.23 2.66
C ALA A 288 10.17 8.45 3.36
N ARG A 289 10.51 8.73 4.62
CA ARG A 289 10.03 9.91 5.35
C ARG A 289 10.55 11.22 4.73
N ARG A 290 11.83 11.28 4.36
CA ARG A 290 12.38 12.44 3.66
C ARG A 290 11.77 12.60 2.28
N PHE A 291 11.66 11.49 1.56
CA PHE A 291 11.12 11.47 0.21
C PHE A 291 9.66 11.92 0.16
N VAL A 292 8.81 11.40 1.05
CA VAL A 292 7.40 11.83 1.10
C VAL A 292 7.28 13.31 1.44
N GLY A 293 8.14 13.83 2.34
CA GLY A 293 8.19 15.26 2.64
C GLY A 293 8.47 16.09 1.39
N ALA A 294 9.51 15.73 0.62
CA ALA A 294 9.86 16.41 -0.63
C ALA A 294 8.75 16.31 -1.69
N VAL A 295 8.11 15.13 -1.81
CA VAL A 295 6.97 14.94 -2.73
C VAL A 295 5.78 15.83 -2.35
N LEU A 296 5.48 15.96 -1.06
CA LEU A 296 4.38 16.81 -0.58
C LEU A 296 4.70 18.29 -0.78
N ASP A 297 5.95 18.71 -0.56
CA ASP A 297 6.40 20.07 -0.84
C ASP A 297 6.24 20.38 -2.33
N GLU A 298 6.64 19.46 -3.20
CA GLU A 298 6.49 19.62 -4.65
C GLU A 298 5.02 19.72 -5.05
N LEU A 299 4.19 18.78 -4.60
CA LEU A 299 2.74 18.75 -4.86
C LEU A 299 1.99 19.97 -4.31
N SER A 300 2.55 20.70 -3.34
CA SER A 300 1.93 21.88 -2.76
C SER A 300 2.06 23.14 -3.60
N LYS A 301 2.88 23.11 -4.66
CA LYS A 301 3.02 24.23 -5.56
C LYS A 301 1.74 24.48 -6.36
N GLU A 302 1.41 25.73 -6.61
CA GLU A 302 0.20 26.14 -7.32
C GLU A 302 0.07 25.47 -8.71
N GLU A 303 1.20 25.29 -9.41
CA GLU A 303 1.25 24.63 -10.72
C GLU A 303 0.77 23.17 -10.73
N HIS A 304 0.73 22.53 -9.54
CA HIS A 304 0.30 21.14 -9.39
C HIS A 304 -1.13 20.99 -8.84
N GLU A 305 -1.87 22.10 -8.62
CA GLU A 305 -3.21 22.05 -8.03
C GLU A 305 -4.18 21.15 -8.81
N GLU A 306 -4.19 21.25 -10.14
CA GLU A 306 -5.02 20.42 -11.01
C GLU A 306 -4.66 18.93 -10.93
N GLN A 307 -3.36 18.63 -10.79
CA GLN A 307 -2.87 17.28 -10.60
C GLN A 307 -3.26 16.72 -9.22
N VAL A 308 -3.11 17.51 -8.15
CA VAL A 308 -3.50 17.14 -6.79
C VAL A 308 -4.99 16.84 -6.70
N LYS A 309 -5.82 17.58 -7.43
CA LYS A 309 -7.27 17.37 -7.54
C LYS A 309 -7.65 16.28 -8.57
N ALA A 310 -6.69 15.66 -9.24
CA ALA A 310 -6.87 14.67 -10.30
C ALA A 310 -7.96 15.06 -11.32
N LYS A 311 -7.94 16.30 -11.77
CA LYS A 311 -8.96 16.85 -12.69
C LYS A 311 -9.09 16.07 -13.99
N HIS A 312 -7.98 15.52 -14.50
CA HIS A 312 -7.95 14.67 -15.68
C HIS A 312 -8.69 13.33 -15.54
N LEU A 313 -8.98 12.90 -14.31
CA LEU A 313 -9.74 11.67 -14.02
C LEU A 313 -11.23 11.96 -13.74
N GLU A 314 -11.59 13.21 -13.48
CA GLU A 314 -12.94 13.59 -13.08
C GLU A 314 -14.00 13.24 -14.14
N GLY A 315 -15.02 12.51 -13.74
CA GLY A 315 -16.13 12.12 -14.60
C GLY A 315 -15.89 10.88 -15.46
N GLN A 316 -14.69 10.29 -15.45
CA GLN A 316 -14.42 9.09 -16.28
C GLN A 316 -15.35 7.94 -15.93
N MET A 317 -15.70 7.75 -14.65
CA MET A 317 -16.57 6.67 -14.22
C MET A 317 -18.04 6.91 -14.55
N ARG A 318 -18.47 8.12 -14.90
CA ARG A 318 -19.83 8.36 -15.41
C ARG A 318 -20.12 7.52 -16.65
N PHE A 319 -19.13 7.36 -17.51
CA PHE A 319 -19.23 6.57 -18.74
C PHE A 319 -18.83 5.11 -18.49
N ALA A 320 -17.69 4.88 -17.86
CA ALA A 320 -17.12 3.56 -17.64
C ALA A 320 -18.00 2.67 -16.73
N GLY A 321 -18.65 3.25 -15.70
CA GLY A 321 -19.58 2.55 -14.79
C GLY A 321 -21.01 2.46 -15.30
N GLY A 322 -21.32 3.01 -16.47
CA GLY A 322 -22.67 3.09 -17.02
C GLY A 322 -23.08 1.94 -17.97
N ILE A 323 -22.29 0.87 -18.07
CA ILE A 323 -22.53 -0.23 -19.03
C ILE A 323 -23.82 -1.00 -18.70
N THR A 324 -24.09 -1.27 -17.44
CA THR A 324 -25.33 -1.93 -17.03
C THR A 324 -26.53 -0.99 -17.21
N HIS A 325 -27.54 -1.43 -18.03
CA HIS A 325 -28.78 -0.68 -18.20
C HIS A 325 -29.43 -0.34 -16.84
N LYS A 326 -30.06 0.82 -16.72
CA LYS A 326 -30.62 1.32 -15.45
C LYS A 326 -31.52 0.31 -14.75
N ASP A 327 -32.41 -0.34 -15.52
CA ASP A 327 -33.38 -1.32 -14.98
C ASP A 327 -32.76 -2.64 -14.54
N GLY A 328 -31.51 -2.91 -14.97
CA GLY A 328 -30.76 -4.13 -14.62
C GLY A 328 -29.80 -3.96 -13.44
N ARG A 329 -29.67 -2.73 -12.90
CA ARG A 329 -28.72 -2.46 -11.81
C ARG A 329 -29.23 -3.05 -10.49
N GLY A 330 -28.38 -3.80 -9.80
CA GLY A 330 -28.66 -4.26 -8.44
C GLY A 330 -28.82 -3.05 -7.49
N LYS A 331 -29.90 -3.04 -6.70
CA LYS A 331 -30.20 -1.91 -5.81
C LYS A 331 -29.09 -1.64 -4.80
N ASP A 332 -28.58 -2.71 -4.15
CA ASP A 332 -27.55 -2.59 -3.10
C ASP A 332 -26.24 -2.02 -3.66
N VAL A 333 -25.79 -2.49 -4.83
CA VAL A 333 -24.58 -1.97 -5.45
C VAL A 333 -24.79 -0.53 -5.94
N GLN A 334 -25.96 -0.20 -6.45
CA GLN A 334 -26.29 1.16 -6.87
C GLN A 334 -26.19 2.15 -5.69
N GLU A 335 -26.65 1.77 -4.51
CA GLU A 335 -26.56 2.58 -3.31
C GLU A 335 -25.09 2.77 -2.85
N LYS A 336 -24.31 1.68 -2.87
CA LYS A 336 -22.87 1.75 -2.59
C LYS A 336 -22.16 2.68 -3.58
N ILE A 337 -22.43 2.55 -4.86
CA ILE A 337 -21.81 3.38 -5.90
C ILE A 337 -22.27 4.84 -5.80
N LYS A 338 -23.51 5.13 -5.47
CA LYS A 338 -23.98 6.49 -5.18
C LYS A 338 -23.27 7.12 -4.00
N TRP A 339 -22.97 6.32 -2.97
CA TRP A 339 -22.16 6.79 -1.84
C TRP A 339 -20.75 7.19 -2.27
N LEU A 340 -20.11 6.40 -3.16
CA LEU A 340 -18.76 6.68 -3.67
C LEU A 340 -18.76 7.85 -4.67
N PHE A 341 -19.81 7.97 -5.48
CA PHE A 341 -19.98 8.94 -6.56
C PHE A 341 -21.34 9.65 -6.47
N PRO A 342 -21.53 10.57 -5.52
CA PRO A 342 -22.77 11.33 -5.45
C PRO A 342 -23.08 12.04 -6.79
N GLY A 343 -24.27 11.81 -7.34
CA GLY A 343 -24.75 12.43 -8.58
C GLY A 343 -24.27 11.81 -9.90
N TYR A 344 -23.55 10.67 -9.87
CA TYR A 344 -23.09 10.03 -11.13
C TYR A 344 -24.12 9.03 -11.70
N PHE A 345 -24.84 8.32 -10.87
CA PHE A 345 -25.66 7.15 -11.25
C PHE A 345 -27.10 7.26 -10.71
N ASP A 346 -27.63 8.46 -10.67
CA ASP A 346 -29.02 8.74 -10.26
C ASP A 346 -30.06 8.23 -11.26
#